data_c19fdcf9ec5fef65039ba531ef2ae615
#
_entry.id   c19fdcf9ec5fef65039ba531ef2ae615
#
_cell.length_a   1.000
_cell.length_b   1.000
_cell.length_c   1.000
_cell.angle_alpha   90.00
_cell.angle_beta   90.00
_cell.angle_gamma   90.00
#
_symmetry.space_group_name_H-M   'P 1'
#
loop_
_entity.id
_entity.type
_entity.pdbx_description
1 polymer ?
#
loop_
_entity_poly.entity_id
_entity_poly.type
_entity_poly.pdbx_seq_one_letter_code
_entity_poly.pdbx_strand_id
1 'polypeptide(L)'
;MLHRMRERIVALVKLLWREVAKFGVVGGIGFFIDTGIFLWLITGPMEDSAVKAKVIATGVATIFSWVANRYWTFRNRRQSNVVRELVLFLIMNGVGAGIPPAVEFIAKYLLGITSAGGMVLFGNVIGLGFATIFRFIAYRLWVFTEAMEADPKTAQDHQILTGSIPRVEPYPKEPGDEHPQSGR
;
A
#
# COMPACT_ATOMS: atom_id res chain seq x y z
N MET A 1 -2.75 -17.56 -27.66
CA MET A 1 -2.31 -16.30 -27.05
C MET A 1 -3.34 -15.73 -26.09
N LEU A 2 -4.60 -15.64 -26.45
CA LEU A 2 -5.72 -15.11 -25.64
C LEU A 2 -5.97 -15.88 -24.34
N HIS A 3 -5.82 -17.20 -24.31
CA HIS A 3 -6.02 -18.01 -23.09
C HIS A 3 -5.00 -17.69 -22.00
N ARG A 4 -3.72 -17.57 -22.36
CA ARG A 4 -2.65 -17.18 -21.41
C ARG A 4 -2.81 -15.73 -20.89
N MET A 5 -3.31 -14.81 -21.73
CA MET A 5 -3.63 -13.45 -21.30
C MET A 5 -4.78 -13.45 -20.27
N ARG A 6 -5.83 -14.22 -20.52
CA ARG A 6 -6.97 -14.34 -19.61
C ARG A 6 -6.57 -14.89 -18.25
N GLU A 7 -5.74 -15.93 -18.23
CA GLU A 7 -5.24 -16.52 -16.97
C GLU A 7 -4.37 -15.53 -16.17
N ARG A 8 -3.51 -14.76 -16.85
CA ARG A 8 -2.71 -13.71 -16.22
C ARG A 8 -3.57 -12.58 -15.64
N ILE A 9 -4.59 -12.13 -16.38
CA ILE A 9 -5.52 -11.10 -15.91
C ILE A 9 -6.28 -11.61 -14.68
N VAL A 10 -6.79 -12.84 -14.71
CA VAL A 10 -7.50 -13.43 -13.57
C VAL A 10 -6.59 -13.59 -12.35
N ALA A 11 -5.34 -13.99 -12.54
CA ALA A 11 -4.37 -14.10 -11.45
C ALA A 11 -4.04 -12.73 -10.83
N LEU A 12 -3.84 -11.70 -11.67
CA LEU A 12 -3.62 -10.33 -11.23
C LEU A 12 -4.83 -9.77 -10.47
N VAL A 13 -6.03 -9.99 -10.97
CA VAL A 13 -7.27 -9.55 -10.30
C VAL A 13 -7.42 -10.23 -8.94
N LYS A 14 -7.17 -11.53 -8.84
CA LYS A 14 -7.22 -12.27 -7.57
C LYS A 14 -6.16 -11.76 -6.57
N LEU A 15 -4.95 -11.46 -7.04
CA LEU A 15 -3.88 -10.91 -6.20
C LEU A 15 -4.27 -9.52 -5.68
N LEU A 16 -4.74 -8.64 -6.56
CA LEU A 16 -5.19 -7.30 -6.21
C LEU A 16 -6.34 -7.32 -5.21
N TRP A 17 -7.34 -8.16 -5.45
CA TRP A 17 -8.49 -8.30 -4.55
C TRP A 17 -8.07 -8.72 -3.14
N ARG A 18 -7.11 -9.65 -3.03
CA ARG A 18 -6.57 -10.06 -1.72
C ARG A 18 -5.81 -8.94 -1.01
N GLU A 19 -5.03 -8.14 -1.75
CA GLU A 19 -4.34 -6.97 -1.17
C GLU A 19 -5.36 -5.91 -0.73
N VAL A 20 -6.37 -5.61 -1.55
CA VAL A 20 -7.46 -4.66 -1.23
C VAL A 20 -8.24 -5.11 -0.01
N ALA A 21 -8.62 -6.39 0.06
CA ALA A 21 -9.36 -6.92 1.20
C ALA A 21 -8.56 -6.82 2.51
N LYS A 22 -7.27 -7.20 2.49
CA LYS A 22 -6.38 -7.04 3.65
C LYS A 22 -6.21 -5.58 4.06
N PHE A 23 -6.02 -4.70 3.08
CA PHE A 23 -5.91 -3.27 3.32
C PHE A 23 -7.17 -2.71 3.98
N GLY A 24 -8.35 -3.11 3.50
CA GLY A 24 -9.64 -2.74 4.11
C GLY A 24 -9.77 -3.22 5.55
N VAL A 25 -9.36 -4.46 5.85
CA VAL A 25 -9.36 -5.01 7.21
C VAL A 25 -8.40 -4.21 8.12
N VAL A 26 -7.17 -3.93 7.66
CA VAL A 26 -6.21 -3.11 8.42
C VAL A 26 -6.79 -1.72 8.69
N GLY A 27 -7.41 -1.10 7.68
CA GLY A 27 -8.07 0.21 7.84
C GLY A 27 -9.20 0.17 8.85
N GLY A 28 -10.05 -0.86 8.81
CA GLY A 28 -11.13 -1.07 9.78
C GLY A 28 -10.61 -1.24 11.21
N ILE A 29 -9.62 -2.10 11.42
CA ILE A 29 -9.00 -2.28 12.74
C ILE A 29 -8.35 -0.98 13.22
N GLY A 30 -7.64 -0.26 12.33
CA GLY A 30 -7.04 1.04 12.64
C GLY A 30 -8.08 2.07 13.11
N PHE A 31 -9.25 2.09 12.47
CA PHE A 31 -10.37 2.95 12.88
C PHE A 31 -10.86 2.61 14.30
N PHE A 32 -11.02 1.33 14.63
CA PHE A 32 -11.42 0.92 15.98
C PHE A 32 -10.35 1.25 17.02
N ILE A 33 -9.07 1.11 16.69
CA ILE A 33 -7.96 1.50 17.57
C ILE A 33 -7.99 3.01 17.81
N ASP A 34 -8.07 3.83 16.75
CA ASP A 34 -8.14 5.29 16.85
C ASP A 34 -9.32 5.73 17.71
N THR A 35 -10.51 5.22 17.42
CA THR A 35 -11.73 5.57 18.14
C THR A 35 -11.67 5.10 19.60
N GLY A 36 -11.22 3.88 19.85
CA GLY A 36 -11.14 3.32 21.21
C GLY A 36 -10.15 4.07 22.08
N ILE A 37 -8.96 4.37 21.57
CA ILE A 37 -7.95 5.15 22.30
C ILE A 37 -8.44 6.58 22.50
N PHE A 38 -9.03 7.21 21.48
CA PHE A 38 -9.59 8.55 21.61
C PHE A 38 -10.64 8.62 22.71
N LEU A 39 -11.64 7.74 22.71
CA LEU A 39 -12.67 7.69 23.71
C LEU A 39 -12.09 7.46 25.11
N TRP A 40 -11.17 6.51 25.27
CA TRP A 40 -10.53 6.24 26.55
C TRP A 40 -9.77 7.46 27.10
N LEU A 41 -9.07 8.20 26.24
CA LEU A 41 -8.32 9.38 26.63
C LEU A 41 -9.24 10.54 27.04
N ILE A 42 -10.31 10.82 26.28
CA ILE A 42 -11.21 11.96 26.58
C ILE A 42 -12.18 11.69 27.73
N THR A 43 -12.44 10.43 28.08
CA THR A 43 -13.27 10.08 29.24
C THR A 43 -12.47 9.86 30.51
N GLY A 44 -11.13 10.02 30.46
CA GLY A 44 -10.21 9.79 31.57
C GLY A 44 -9.07 10.81 31.60
N PRO A 45 -7.82 10.42 31.29
CA PRO A 45 -6.65 11.27 31.60
C PRO A 45 -6.55 12.57 30.78
N MET A 46 -7.39 12.77 29.76
CA MET A 46 -7.33 13.93 28.85
C MET A 46 -8.72 14.54 28.58
N GLU A 47 -9.63 14.53 29.55
CA GLU A 47 -10.99 15.08 29.38
C GLU A 47 -11.00 16.54 28.94
N ASP A 48 -10.04 17.34 29.40
CA ASP A 48 -9.91 18.76 29.05
C ASP A 48 -9.15 19.02 27.72
N SER A 49 -8.69 17.97 27.03
CA SER A 49 -7.76 18.12 25.89
C SER A 49 -8.09 17.20 24.71
N ALA A 50 -9.31 17.32 24.15
CA ALA A 50 -9.77 16.50 23.02
C ALA A 50 -8.81 16.49 21.82
N VAL A 51 -8.16 17.63 21.52
CA VAL A 51 -7.19 17.71 20.41
C VAL A 51 -5.95 16.85 20.69
N LYS A 52 -5.39 16.91 21.90
CA LYS A 52 -4.23 16.09 22.28
C LYS A 52 -4.61 14.61 22.29
N ALA A 53 -5.78 14.27 22.85
CA ALA A 53 -6.30 12.89 22.85
C ALA A 53 -6.42 12.36 21.39
N LYS A 54 -6.95 13.18 20.46
CA LYS A 54 -7.07 12.80 19.06
C LYS A 54 -5.73 12.61 18.38
N VAL A 55 -4.76 13.49 18.60
CA VAL A 55 -3.41 13.36 18.02
C VAL A 55 -2.74 12.07 18.48
N ILE A 56 -2.83 11.74 19.76
CA ILE A 56 -2.26 10.50 20.32
C ILE A 56 -2.95 9.27 19.71
N ALA A 57 -4.28 9.24 19.74
CA ALA A 57 -5.06 8.12 19.18
C ALA A 57 -4.73 7.88 17.70
N THR A 58 -4.73 8.94 16.89
CA THR A 58 -4.40 8.88 15.47
C THR A 58 -2.94 8.46 15.26
N GLY A 59 -2.00 8.93 16.08
CA GLY A 59 -0.60 8.52 16.01
C GLY A 59 -0.43 7.01 16.23
N VAL A 60 -1.05 6.46 17.28
CA VAL A 60 -1.01 5.02 17.58
C VAL A 60 -1.67 4.20 16.47
N ALA A 61 -2.85 4.60 16.00
CA ALA A 61 -3.55 3.92 14.91
C ALA A 61 -2.75 3.97 13.59
N THR A 62 -2.03 5.06 13.35
CA THR A 62 -1.18 5.22 12.16
C THR A 62 0.03 4.28 12.22
N ILE A 63 0.71 4.18 13.36
CA ILE A 63 1.82 3.24 13.57
C ILE A 63 1.33 1.80 13.41
N PHE A 64 0.20 1.45 14.03
CA PHE A 64 -0.43 0.15 13.84
C PHE A 64 -0.70 -0.15 12.36
N SER A 65 -1.31 0.80 11.65
CA SER A 65 -1.64 0.65 10.23
C SER A 65 -0.41 0.47 9.37
N TRP A 66 0.68 1.20 9.64
CA TRP A 66 1.95 1.02 8.96
C TRP A 66 2.53 -0.37 9.19
N VAL A 67 2.63 -0.82 10.44
CA VAL A 67 3.13 -2.16 10.80
C VAL A 67 2.29 -3.24 10.13
N ALA A 68 0.97 -3.17 10.26
CA ALA A 68 0.06 -4.16 9.69
C ALA A 68 0.13 -4.19 8.15
N ASN A 69 0.18 -3.02 7.50
CA ASN A 69 0.34 -2.97 6.04
C ASN A 69 1.71 -3.53 5.61
N ARG A 70 2.80 -3.20 6.31
CA ARG A 70 4.14 -3.69 6.02
C ARG A 70 4.25 -5.21 6.15
N TYR A 71 3.73 -5.80 7.22
CA TYR A 71 3.95 -7.23 7.53
C TYR A 71 2.84 -8.16 7.04
N TRP A 72 1.64 -7.63 6.77
CA TRP A 72 0.51 -8.45 6.36
C TRP A 72 -0.04 -8.11 4.97
N THR A 73 -0.34 -6.85 4.69
CA THR A 73 -0.95 -6.46 3.39
C THR A 73 0.08 -6.55 2.27
N PHE A 74 1.22 -5.86 2.43
CA PHE A 74 2.27 -5.73 1.42
C PHE A 74 3.55 -6.48 1.78
N ARG A 75 3.44 -7.62 2.47
CA ARG A 75 4.59 -8.39 2.98
C ARG A 75 5.65 -8.74 1.91
N ASN A 76 5.22 -8.89 0.66
CA ASN A 76 6.09 -9.22 -0.47
C ASN A 76 6.64 -7.99 -1.20
N ARG A 77 6.39 -6.78 -0.70
CA ARG A 77 6.74 -5.50 -1.33
C ARG A 77 7.42 -4.53 -0.36
N ARG A 78 8.09 -5.03 0.67
CA ARG A 78 8.73 -4.20 1.70
C ARG A 78 9.98 -3.53 1.15
N GLN A 79 10.15 -2.24 1.41
CA GLN A 79 11.41 -1.55 1.15
C GLN A 79 12.51 -1.98 2.14
N SER A 80 13.76 -1.99 1.69
CA SER A 80 14.93 -2.20 2.55
C SER A 80 15.12 -1.03 3.53
N ASN A 81 14.82 0.21 3.11
CA ASN A 81 14.91 1.39 3.96
C ASN A 81 13.59 1.66 4.70
N VAL A 82 13.52 1.20 5.94
CA VAL A 82 12.35 1.32 6.83
C VAL A 82 11.96 2.77 7.11
N VAL A 83 12.96 3.66 7.28
CA VAL A 83 12.70 5.09 7.58
C VAL A 83 12.05 5.78 6.38
N ARG A 84 12.57 5.54 5.17
CA ARG A 84 11.97 6.08 3.94
C ARG A 84 10.55 5.59 3.76
N GLU A 85 10.29 4.31 4.00
CA GLU A 85 8.96 3.71 3.92
C GLU A 85 7.99 4.38 4.90
N LEU A 86 8.40 4.55 6.16
CA LEU A 86 7.59 5.21 7.19
C LEU A 86 7.29 6.68 6.83
N VAL A 87 8.29 7.42 6.38
CA VAL A 87 8.12 8.83 5.98
C VAL A 87 7.15 8.94 4.80
N LEU A 88 7.32 8.13 3.76
CA LEU A 88 6.39 8.09 2.63
C LEU A 88 4.98 7.69 3.06
N PHE A 89 4.86 6.70 3.95
CA PHE A 89 3.58 6.30 4.51
C PHE A 89 2.88 7.46 5.23
N LEU A 90 3.59 8.21 6.06
CA LEU A 90 3.05 9.38 6.77
C LEU A 90 2.61 10.49 5.81
N ILE A 91 3.45 10.80 4.79
CA ILE A 91 3.12 11.80 3.76
C ILE A 91 1.85 11.40 3.01
N MET A 92 1.77 10.14 2.54
CA MET A 92 0.60 9.66 1.79
C MET A 92 -0.67 9.61 2.66
N ASN A 93 -0.53 9.34 3.96
CA ASN A 93 -1.64 9.46 4.91
C ASN A 93 -2.12 10.91 5.04
N GLY A 94 -1.20 11.87 5.16
CA GLY A 94 -1.51 13.28 5.22
C GLY A 94 -2.25 13.77 3.97
N VAL A 95 -1.73 13.44 2.79
CA VAL A 95 -2.40 13.76 1.51
C VAL A 95 -3.79 13.10 1.43
N GLY A 96 -3.89 11.82 1.78
CA GLY A 96 -5.17 11.10 1.78
C GLY A 96 -6.17 11.66 2.78
N ALA A 97 -5.73 12.25 3.89
CA ALA A 97 -6.61 12.91 4.87
C ALA A 97 -7.20 14.22 4.33
N GLY A 98 -6.54 14.88 3.38
CA GLY A 98 -7.04 16.08 2.70
C GLY A 98 -8.13 15.82 1.65
N ILE A 99 -8.27 14.58 1.17
CA ILE A 99 -9.22 14.26 0.09
C ILE A 99 -10.69 14.43 0.52
N PRO A 100 -11.17 13.90 1.66
CA PRO A 100 -12.57 14.06 2.07
C PRO A 100 -12.99 15.54 2.21
N PRO A 101 -12.25 16.41 2.92
CA PRO A 101 -12.62 17.83 2.99
C PRO A 101 -12.53 18.54 1.64
N ALA A 102 -11.63 18.14 0.74
CA ALA A 102 -11.60 18.71 -0.61
C ALA A 102 -12.83 18.30 -1.43
N VAL A 103 -13.27 17.05 -1.33
CA VAL A 103 -14.52 16.58 -1.97
C VAL A 103 -15.75 17.31 -1.40
N GLU A 104 -15.78 17.51 -0.08
CA GLU A 104 -16.85 18.27 0.60
C GLU A 104 -16.86 19.73 0.16
N PHE A 105 -15.69 20.37 0.03
CA PHE A 105 -15.56 21.72 -0.50
C PHE A 105 -16.11 21.81 -1.93
N ILE A 106 -15.76 20.88 -2.80
CA ILE A 106 -16.28 20.83 -4.18
C ILE A 106 -17.81 20.66 -4.16
N ALA A 107 -18.33 19.73 -3.35
CA ALA A 107 -19.76 19.48 -3.25
C ALA A 107 -20.51 20.75 -2.83
N LYS A 108 -20.00 21.48 -1.83
CA LYS A 108 -20.62 22.68 -1.31
C LYS A 108 -20.55 23.87 -2.26
N TYR A 109 -19.36 24.19 -2.77
CA TYR A 109 -19.12 25.44 -3.48
C TYR A 109 -19.25 25.34 -5.01
N LEU A 110 -18.99 24.17 -5.61
CA LEU A 110 -19.10 23.97 -7.04
C LEU A 110 -20.43 23.33 -7.44
N LEU A 111 -20.94 22.37 -6.64
CA LEU A 111 -22.19 21.65 -6.95
C LEU A 111 -23.40 22.22 -6.22
N GLY A 112 -23.22 23.19 -5.28
CA GLY A 112 -24.31 23.83 -4.55
C GLY A 112 -25.03 22.92 -3.56
N ILE A 113 -24.40 21.81 -3.14
CA ILE A 113 -24.99 20.84 -2.21
C ILE A 113 -24.82 21.36 -0.79
N THR A 114 -25.92 21.86 -0.19
CA THR A 114 -25.94 22.43 1.15
C THR A 114 -26.71 21.59 2.17
N SER A 115 -27.41 20.54 1.71
CA SER A 115 -28.16 19.65 2.59
C SER A 115 -27.24 18.84 3.47
N ALA A 116 -27.59 18.65 4.75
CA ALA A 116 -26.77 17.84 5.68
C ALA A 116 -26.52 16.42 5.16
N GLY A 117 -27.53 15.76 4.59
CA GLY A 117 -27.38 14.43 3.99
C GLY A 117 -26.44 14.41 2.79
N GLY A 118 -26.49 15.45 1.94
CA GLY A 118 -25.57 15.61 0.82
C GLY A 118 -24.12 15.78 1.29
N MET A 119 -23.88 16.62 2.28
CA MET A 119 -22.54 16.84 2.84
C MET A 119 -21.96 15.57 3.47
N VAL A 120 -22.77 14.82 4.22
CA VAL A 120 -22.36 13.50 4.76
C VAL A 120 -22.03 12.52 3.65
N LEU A 121 -22.83 12.46 2.58
CA LEU A 121 -22.57 11.58 1.45
C LEU A 121 -21.25 11.92 0.75
N PHE A 122 -21.03 13.19 0.41
CA PHE A 122 -19.84 13.62 -0.32
C PHE A 122 -18.57 13.58 0.55
N GLY A 123 -18.62 14.03 1.79
CA GLY A 123 -17.44 13.98 2.68
C GLY A 123 -17.12 12.57 3.18
N ASN A 124 -18.09 11.91 3.81
CA ASN A 124 -17.83 10.65 4.50
C ASN A 124 -17.92 9.40 3.61
N VAL A 125 -18.72 9.39 2.53
CA VAL A 125 -18.81 8.21 1.67
C VAL A 125 -17.91 8.36 0.44
N ILE A 126 -18.16 9.40 -0.36
CA ILE A 126 -17.43 9.58 -1.62
C ILE A 126 -15.97 10.00 -1.34
N GLY A 127 -15.77 10.99 -0.46
CA GLY A 127 -14.45 11.48 -0.10
C GLY A 127 -13.59 10.41 0.58
N LEU A 128 -14.16 9.63 1.52
CA LEU A 128 -13.47 8.53 2.15
C LEU A 128 -13.15 7.40 1.15
N GLY A 129 -14.06 7.12 0.21
CA GLY A 129 -13.83 6.17 -0.88
C GLY A 129 -12.62 6.57 -1.73
N PHE A 130 -12.57 7.82 -2.21
CA PHE A 130 -11.43 8.33 -2.97
C PHE A 130 -10.13 8.33 -2.14
N ALA A 131 -10.18 8.73 -0.87
CA ALA A 131 -9.03 8.69 0.02
C ALA A 131 -8.49 7.26 0.21
N THR A 132 -9.37 6.28 0.32
CA THR A 132 -9.01 4.87 0.48
C THR A 132 -8.36 4.30 -0.79
N ILE A 133 -8.94 4.58 -1.96
CA ILE A 133 -8.37 4.21 -3.26
C ILE A 133 -7.00 4.86 -3.45
N PHE A 134 -6.90 6.17 -3.19
CA PHE A 134 -5.62 6.89 -3.28
C PHE A 134 -4.56 6.27 -2.38
N ARG A 135 -4.86 6.04 -1.09
CA ARG A 135 -3.93 5.43 -0.15
C ARG A 135 -3.50 4.03 -0.60
N PHE A 136 -4.43 3.20 -1.06
CA PHE A 136 -4.10 1.87 -1.57
C PHE A 136 -3.12 1.93 -2.74
N ILE A 137 -3.40 2.79 -3.73
CA ILE A 137 -2.53 2.98 -4.90
C ILE A 137 -1.18 3.56 -4.49
N ALA A 138 -1.18 4.61 -3.66
CA ALA A 138 0.03 5.26 -3.20
C ALA A 138 0.94 4.31 -2.39
N TYR A 139 0.36 3.51 -1.49
CA TYR A 139 1.13 2.54 -0.71
C TYR A 139 1.71 1.46 -1.61
N ARG A 140 0.95 0.98 -2.55
CA ARG A 140 1.39 -0.07 -3.45
C ARG A 140 2.49 0.39 -4.42
N LEU A 141 2.41 1.62 -4.94
CA LEU A 141 3.32 2.11 -5.98
C LEU A 141 4.54 2.85 -5.43
N TRP A 142 4.41 3.53 -4.28
CA TRP A 142 5.48 4.41 -3.78
C TRP A 142 6.01 4.03 -2.41
N VAL A 143 5.17 3.52 -1.52
CA VAL A 143 5.58 3.19 -0.16
C VAL A 143 6.23 1.80 -0.09
N PHE A 144 5.63 0.80 -0.73
CA PHE A 144 6.05 -0.60 -0.69
C PHE A 144 6.48 -1.11 -2.08
N THR A 145 7.50 -0.49 -2.69
CA THR A 145 7.85 -0.70 -4.11
C THR A 145 9.02 -1.67 -4.36
N GLU A 146 10.00 -1.74 -3.47
CA GLU A 146 11.31 -2.38 -3.77
C GLU A 146 11.31 -3.92 -3.85
N ALA A 147 10.25 -4.61 -3.44
CA ALA A 147 10.27 -6.08 -3.41
C ALA A 147 9.98 -6.75 -4.76
N MET A 148 9.61 -6.00 -5.80
CA MET A 148 9.40 -6.59 -7.13
C MET A 148 10.72 -6.93 -7.85
N GLU A 149 11.83 -6.28 -7.47
CA GLU A 149 13.17 -6.58 -8.04
C GLU A 149 13.91 -7.70 -7.31
N ALA A 150 13.52 -8.02 -6.07
CA ALA A 150 14.21 -8.99 -5.21
C ALA A 150 13.66 -10.42 -5.29
N ASP A 151 12.52 -10.67 -5.95
CA ASP A 151 11.99 -12.02 -6.17
C ASP A 151 12.49 -12.54 -7.53
N PRO A 152 13.35 -13.58 -7.58
CA PRO A 152 13.90 -14.12 -8.82
C PRO A 152 12.82 -14.55 -9.82
N LYS A 153 11.63 -14.95 -9.34
CA LYS A 153 10.50 -15.33 -10.20
C LYS A 153 9.84 -14.09 -10.84
N THR A 154 9.78 -12.98 -10.12
CA THR A 154 9.21 -11.73 -10.64
C THR A 154 10.20 -11.02 -11.56
N ALA A 155 11.50 -11.13 -11.30
CA ALA A 155 12.55 -10.65 -12.19
C ALA A 155 12.52 -11.40 -13.54
N GLN A 156 12.34 -12.72 -13.54
CA GLN A 156 12.16 -13.52 -14.76
C GLN A 156 10.90 -13.13 -15.53
N ASP A 157 9.77 -12.92 -14.85
CA ASP A 157 8.52 -12.49 -15.50
C ASP A 157 8.64 -11.09 -16.10
N HIS A 158 9.37 -10.18 -15.47
CA HIS A 158 9.64 -8.84 -15.99
C HIS A 158 10.57 -8.89 -17.22
N GLN A 159 11.57 -9.75 -17.20
CA GLN A 159 12.48 -9.97 -18.33
C GLN A 159 11.75 -10.58 -19.55
N ILE A 160 10.84 -11.52 -19.32
CA ILE A 160 9.99 -12.08 -20.37
C ILE A 160 9.05 -11.03 -20.98
N LEU A 161 8.56 -10.08 -20.16
CA LEU A 161 7.64 -9.02 -20.62
C LEU A 161 8.35 -7.88 -21.35
N THR A 162 9.60 -7.57 -20.99
CA THR A 162 10.39 -6.49 -21.60
C THR A 162 11.26 -6.97 -22.78
N GLY A 163 11.32 -8.27 -23.03
CA GLY A 163 12.14 -8.84 -24.11
C GLY A 163 13.67 -8.74 -23.89
N SER A 164 14.09 -8.29 -22.71
CA SER A 164 15.51 -8.27 -22.34
C SER A 164 15.96 -9.65 -21.94
N ILE A 165 16.65 -10.34 -22.84
CA ILE A 165 17.31 -11.63 -22.54
C ILE A 165 18.47 -11.34 -21.59
N PRO A 166 18.51 -11.96 -20.38
CA PRO A 166 19.69 -11.83 -19.54
C PRO A 166 20.89 -12.40 -20.28
N ARG A 167 21.98 -11.66 -20.33
CA ARG A 167 23.26 -12.22 -20.74
C ARG A 167 23.61 -13.30 -19.71
N VAL A 168 23.37 -14.58 -20.06
CA VAL A 168 23.83 -15.72 -19.26
C VAL A 168 25.34 -15.62 -19.21
N GLU A 169 25.91 -15.25 -18.08
CA GLU A 169 27.35 -15.37 -17.87
C GLU A 169 27.70 -16.86 -18.04
N PRO A 170 28.75 -17.19 -18.81
CA PRO A 170 29.14 -18.56 -18.96
C PRO A 170 29.47 -19.12 -17.58
N TYR A 171 28.91 -20.29 -17.28
CA TYR A 171 29.15 -21.00 -16.02
C TYR A 171 30.67 -21.06 -15.77
N PRO A 172 31.17 -20.71 -14.57
CA PRO A 172 32.59 -20.88 -14.25
C PRO A 172 32.94 -22.33 -14.52
N LYS A 173 33.88 -22.58 -15.45
CA LYS A 173 34.37 -23.93 -15.72
C LYS A 173 34.89 -24.48 -14.39
N GLU A 174 34.38 -25.62 -13.96
CA GLU A 174 34.94 -26.34 -12.83
C GLU A 174 36.39 -26.68 -13.13
N PRO A 175 37.31 -26.56 -12.15
CA PRO A 175 38.72 -26.95 -12.33
C PRO A 175 38.78 -28.50 -12.42
N GLY A 176 38.73 -29.03 -13.65
CA GLY A 176 38.75 -30.46 -13.89
C GLY A 176 38.39 -30.88 -15.32
N ASP A 177 37.83 -30.04 -16.15
CA ASP A 177 37.42 -30.34 -17.53
C ASP A 177 38.59 -30.12 -18.55
N GLU A 178 39.80 -30.45 -18.19
CA GLU A 178 40.87 -30.61 -19.19
C GLU A 178 40.74 -31.98 -19.84
N HIS A 179 40.03 -32.05 -20.97
CA HIS A 179 40.15 -33.20 -21.88
C HIS A 179 41.59 -33.32 -22.37
N PRO A 180 42.25 -34.47 -22.20
CA PRO A 180 43.60 -34.68 -22.76
C PRO A 180 43.50 -34.59 -24.29
N GLN A 181 44.21 -33.64 -24.89
CA GLN A 181 44.41 -33.59 -26.33
C GLN A 181 45.14 -34.83 -26.76
N SER A 182 44.44 -35.78 -27.41
CA SER A 182 45.05 -36.90 -28.09
C SER A 182 45.88 -36.38 -29.27
N GLY A 183 47.17 -36.47 -29.17
CA GLY A 183 48.10 -36.23 -30.29
C GLY A 183 47.88 -37.19 -31.47
N ARG A 184 47.90 -36.61 -32.60
CA ARG A 184 48.55 -37.21 -33.83
C ARG A 184 48.77 -36.07 -34.82
#